data_c53dab9bde5dfabd76f7d2be5809bcfc
#
_entry.id   c53dab9bde5dfabd76f7d2be5809bcfc
#
_cell.length_a   1.000
_cell.length_b   1.000
_cell.length_c   1.000
_cell.angle_alpha   90.00
_cell.angle_beta   90.00
_cell.angle_gamma   90.00
#
_symmetry.space_group_name_H-M   'P 1'
#
loop_
_entity.id
_entity.type
_entity.pdbx_description
1 polymer ?
#
loop_
_entity_poly.entity_id
_entity_poly.type
_entity_poly.pdbx_seq_one_letter_code
_entity_poly.pdbx_strand_id
1 'polypeptide(L)'
;DYEGVLGRLRSEALIKKFAKKFLDDGSYASLKKGLEEQNGEEAFRAAHTLKGVCQNLGFDNLYEVSFDITEKLRGRDTAGCEELFAKVTEQYEKTTDAIRMMED
;
A
#
# COMPACT_ATOMS: atom_id res chain seq x y z
N ASP A 1 -28.64 -19.02 -3.75
CA ASP A 1 -28.95 -17.97 -4.71
C ASP A 1 -27.89 -17.91 -5.81
N TYR A 2 -28.31 -18.32 -7.01
CA TYR A 2 -27.41 -18.42 -8.16
C TYR A 2 -26.82 -17.07 -8.54
N GLU A 3 -27.64 -16.02 -8.59
CA GLU A 3 -27.18 -14.68 -8.95
C GLU A 3 -26.23 -14.10 -7.92
N GLY A 4 -26.51 -14.34 -6.64
CA GLY A 4 -25.63 -13.91 -5.57
C GLY A 4 -24.27 -14.56 -5.65
N VAL A 5 -24.23 -15.86 -5.96
CA VAL A 5 -22.98 -16.59 -6.12
C VAL A 5 -22.19 -16.06 -7.31
N LEU A 6 -22.85 -15.82 -8.46
CA LEU A 6 -22.19 -15.24 -9.63
C LEU A 6 -21.62 -13.86 -9.35
N GLY A 7 -22.38 -13.02 -8.67
CA GLY A 7 -21.91 -11.68 -8.30
C GLY A 7 -20.69 -11.74 -7.41
N ARG A 8 -20.69 -12.66 -6.44
CA ARG A 8 -19.56 -12.83 -5.54
C ARG A 8 -18.31 -13.29 -6.29
N LEU A 9 -18.45 -14.25 -7.20
CA LEU A 9 -17.34 -14.76 -7.99
C LEU A 9 -16.74 -13.67 -8.87
N ARG A 10 -17.59 -12.83 -9.46
CA ARG A 10 -17.12 -11.69 -10.26
C ARG A 10 -16.34 -10.70 -9.40
N SER A 11 -16.85 -10.40 -8.20
CA SER A 11 -16.20 -9.48 -7.28
C SER A 11 -14.83 -10.02 -6.86
N GLU A 12 -14.74 -11.32 -6.58
CA GLU A 12 -13.46 -11.93 -6.20
C GLU A 12 -12.45 -11.86 -7.35
N ALA A 13 -12.91 -12.09 -8.58
CA ALA A 13 -12.03 -11.99 -9.77
C ALA A 13 -11.52 -10.58 -9.96
N LEU A 14 -12.38 -9.57 -9.77
CA LEU A 14 -11.99 -8.18 -9.88
C LEU A 14 -10.99 -7.78 -8.78
N ILE A 15 -11.24 -8.22 -7.56
CA ILE A 15 -10.35 -7.95 -6.44
C ILE A 15 -8.98 -8.56 -6.72
N LYS A 16 -8.91 -9.80 -7.21
CA LYS A 16 -7.63 -10.43 -7.57
C LYS A 16 -6.91 -9.64 -8.65
N LYS A 17 -7.64 -9.20 -9.67
CA LYS A 17 -7.07 -8.42 -10.76
C LYS A 17 -6.44 -7.14 -10.26
N PHE A 18 -7.16 -6.38 -9.43
CA PHE A 18 -6.66 -5.13 -8.88
C PHE A 18 -5.53 -5.36 -7.87
N ALA A 19 -5.64 -6.43 -7.07
CA ALA A 19 -4.56 -6.78 -6.14
C ALA A 19 -3.27 -7.08 -6.89
N LYS A 20 -3.36 -7.83 -7.99
CA LYS A 20 -2.17 -8.14 -8.79
C LYS A 20 -1.57 -6.89 -9.42
N LYS A 21 -2.38 -5.92 -9.80
CA LYS A 21 -1.88 -4.64 -10.30
C LYS A 21 -1.07 -3.88 -9.25
N PHE A 22 -1.35 -4.12 -7.98
CA PHE A 22 -0.58 -3.50 -6.91
C PHE A 22 0.90 -3.85 -6.97
N LEU A 23 1.24 -5.01 -7.50
CA LEU A 23 2.65 -5.40 -7.67
C LEU A 23 3.41 -4.42 -8.57
N ASP A 24 2.71 -3.73 -9.46
CA ASP A 24 3.28 -2.74 -10.36
C ASP A 24 3.17 -1.31 -9.82
N ASP A 25 2.55 -1.13 -8.64
CA ASP A 25 2.38 0.18 -8.05
C ASP A 25 3.72 0.68 -7.51
N GLY A 26 4.10 1.89 -7.88
CA GLY A 26 5.39 2.46 -7.53
C GLY A 26 5.41 3.28 -6.24
N SER A 27 4.30 3.33 -5.51
CA SER A 27 4.21 4.21 -4.33
C SER A 27 5.22 3.86 -3.25
N TYR A 28 5.37 2.57 -2.95
CA TYR A 28 6.32 2.14 -1.94
C TYR A 28 7.75 2.50 -2.34
N ALA A 29 8.12 2.23 -3.59
CA ALA A 29 9.47 2.57 -4.09
C ALA A 29 9.71 4.08 -4.04
N SER A 30 8.71 4.89 -4.38
CA SER A 30 8.82 6.35 -4.30
C SER A 30 8.95 6.84 -2.86
N LEU A 31 8.23 6.20 -1.93
CA LEU A 31 8.36 6.53 -0.51
C LEU A 31 9.77 6.22 -0.02
N LYS A 32 10.28 5.06 -0.35
CA LYS A 32 11.63 4.65 0.03
C LYS A 32 12.66 5.65 -0.51
N LYS A 33 12.55 6.00 -1.78
CA LYS A 33 13.46 6.95 -2.41
C LYS A 33 13.37 8.32 -1.75
N GLY A 34 12.16 8.81 -1.49
CA GLY A 34 11.98 10.10 -0.86
C GLY A 34 12.61 10.16 0.53
N LEU A 35 12.50 9.08 1.30
CA LEU A 35 13.12 9.02 2.62
C LEU A 35 14.64 8.95 2.52
N GLU A 36 15.18 8.14 1.60
CA GLU A 36 16.61 8.02 1.40
C GLU A 36 17.24 9.34 0.96
N GLU A 37 16.55 10.09 0.12
CA GLU A 37 17.03 11.38 -0.39
C GLU A 37 16.68 12.55 0.52
N GLN A 38 16.00 12.27 1.63
CA GLN A 38 15.51 13.30 2.55
C GLN A 38 14.64 14.32 1.84
N ASN A 39 13.85 13.85 0.87
CA ASN A 39 12.92 14.66 0.12
C ASN A 39 11.52 14.50 0.72
N GLY A 40 11.18 15.40 1.65
CA GLY A 40 9.93 15.31 2.39
C GLY A 40 8.69 15.44 1.54
N GLU A 41 8.75 16.27 0.49
CA GLU A 41 7.60 16.43 -0.42
C GLU A 41 7.31 15.13 -1.18
N GLU A 42 8.34 14.51 -1.74
CA GLU A 42 8.20 13.25 -2.45
C GLU A 42 7.75 12.14 -1.51
N ALA A 43 8.36 12.06 -0.33
CA ALA A 43 8.01 11.04 0.66
C ALA A 43 6.55 11.19 1.10
N PHE A 44 6.10 12.41 1.36
CA PHE A 44 4.71 12.64 1.75
C PHE A 44 3.74 12.22 0.65
N ARG A 45 3.99 12.64 -0.59
CA ARG A 45 3.12 12.29 -1.71
C ARG A 45 3.03 10.79 -1.91
N ALA A 46 4.16 10.11 -1.84
CA ALA A 46 4.22 8.66 -2.01
C ALA A 46 3.46 7.94 -0.89
N ALA A 47 3.65 8.37 0.36
CA ALA A 47 2.94 7.79 1.49
C ALA A 47 1.44 7.99 1.36
N HIS A 48 1.01 9.19 0.97
CA HIS A 48 -0.40 9.51 0.77
C HIS A 48 -1.01 8.64 -0.33
N THR A 49 -0.29 8.46 -1.44
CA THR A 49 -0.75 7.62 -2.55
C THR A 49 -0.85 6.17 -2.11
N LEU A 50 0.16 5.66 -1.41
CA LEU A 50 0.15 4.28 -0.91
C LEU A 50 -1.03 4.05 0.03
N LYS A 51 -1.28 4.97 0.94
CA LYS A 51 -2.42 4.92 1.85
C LYS A 51 -3.74 4.80 1.07
N GLY A 52 -3.92 5.65 0.05
CA GLY A 52 -5.13 5.63 -0.76
C GLY A 52 -5.33 4.33 -1.53
N VAL A 53 -4.26 3.80 -2.11
CA VAL A 53 -4.32 2.52 -2.82
C VAL A 53 -4.71 1.40 -1.87
N CYS A 54 -4.09 1.35 -0.69
CA CYS A 54 -4.39 0.32 0.31
C CYS A 54 -5.83 0.42 0.79
N GLN A 55 -6.35 1.63 0.96
CA GLN A 55 -7.74 1.82 1.36
C GLN A 55 -8.68 1.25 0.30
N ASN A 56 -8.42 1.55 -0.96
CA ASN A 56 -9.27 1.09 -2.06
C ASN A 56 -9.24 -0.43 -2.23
N LEU A 57 -8.10 -1.06 -1.97
CA LEU A 57 -7.93 -2.50 -2.13
C LEU A 57 -8.24 -3.29 -0.86
N GLY A 58 -8.46 -2.61 0.26
CA GLY A 58 -8.77 -3.28 1.53
C GLY A 58 -7.57 -3.94 2.19
N PHE A 59 -6.36 -3.45 1.93
CA PHE A 59 -5.16 -3.94 2.59
C PHE A 59 -5.02 -3.24 3.95
N ASP A 60 -5.79 -3.70 4.92
CA ASP A 60 -5.99 -2.96 6.18
C ASP A 60 -4.70 -2.76 6.98
N ASN A 61 -3.87 -3.78 7.09
CA ASN A 61 -2.64 -3.66 7.88
C ASN A 61 -1.64 -2.69 7.21
N LEU A 62 -1.49 -2.78 5.90
CA LEU A 62 -0.63 -1.86 5.16
C LEU A 62 -1.22 -0.45 5.17
N TYR A 63 -2.55 -0.35 5.13
CA TYR A 63 -3.22 0.94 5.23
C TYR A 63 -2.88 1.65 6.54
N GLU A 64 -2.96 0.93 7.66
CA GLU A 64 -2.71 1.54 8.97
C GLU A 64 -1.31 2.11 9.09
N VAL A 65 -0.29 1.35 8.68
CA VAL A 65 1.08 1.85 8.76
C VAL A 65 1.35 2.94 7.73
N SER A 66 0.69 2.87 6.57
CA SER A 66 0.79 3.94 5.56
C SER A 66 0.14 5.22 6.05
N PHE A 67 -0.98 5.11 6.75
CA PHE A 67 -1.63 6.25 7.39
C PHE A 67 -0.69 6.91 8.39
N ASP A 68 -0.08 6.11 9.26
CA ASP A 68 0.78 6.64 10.32
C ASP A 68 1.98 7.40 9.74
N ILE A 69 2.65 6.83 8.73
CA ILE A 69 3.80 7.50 8.14
C ILE A 69 3.37 8.73 7.31
N THR A 70 2.20 8.69 6.70
CA THR A 70 1.65 9.85 5.99
C THR A 70 1.47 11.01 6.95
N GLU A 71 0.89 10.74 8.13
CA GLU A 71 0.69 11.79 9.14
C GLU A 71 2.02 12.33 9.66
N LYS A 72 3.00 11.47 9.87
CA LYS A 72 4.34 11.88 10.28
C LYS A 72 4.99 12.80 9.23
N LEU A 73 4.77 12.51 7.96
CA LEU A 73 5.37 13.28 6.85
C LEU A 73 4.57 14.51 6.44
N ARG A 74 3.46 14.77 7.11
CA ARG A 74 2.59 15.89 6.73
C ARG A 74 3.32 17.23 6.76
N GLY A 75 4.27 17.41 7.66
CA GLY A 75 5.11 18.59 7.72
C GLY A 75 6.30 18.57 6.75
N ARG A 76 6.40 17.55 5.91
CA ARG A 76 7.48 17.35 4.92
C ARG A 76 8.86 17.19 5.56
N ASP A 77 8.91 16.75 6.80
CA ASP A 77 10.16 16.46 7.51
C ASP A 77 10.36 14.94 7.55
N THR A 78 11.45 14.46 6.98
CA THR A 78 11.72 13.02 6.93
C THR A 78 12.39 12.48 8.19
N ALA A 79 12.78 13.37 9.10
CA ALA A 79 13.46 12.95 10.33
C ALA A 79 12.53 12.09 11.19
N GLY A 80 13.09 11.03 11.77
CA GLY A 80 12.33 10.19 12.71
C GLY A 80 11.34 9.23 12.06
N CYS A 81 11.46 8.97 10.76
CA CYS A 81 10.55 8.07 10.04
C CYS A 81 11.04 6.62 9.97
N GLU A 82 12.23 6.32 10.47
CA GLU A 82 12.86 5.01 10.29
C GLU A 82 12.01 3.87 10.83
N GLU A 83 11.49 4.02 12.03
CA GLU A 83 10.69 2.99 12.68
C GLU A 83 9.36 2.77 11.95
N LEU A 84 8.69 3.86 11.58
CA LEU A 84 7.45 3.77 10.83
C LEU A 84 7.66 3.16 9.44
N PHE A 85 8.76 3.53 8.78
CA PHE A 85 9.05 2.95 7.48
C PHE A 85 9.37 1.47 7.56
N ALA A 86 10.04 1.02 8.64
CA ALA A 86 10.28 -0.40 8.86
C ALA A 86 8.95 -1.16 8.96
N LYS A 87 7.95 -0.58 9.62
CA LYS A 87 6.62 -1.19 9.71
C LYS A 87 5.92 -1.21 8.35
N VAL A 88 6.06 -0.15 7.57
CA VAL A 88 5.52 -0.12 6.20
C VAL A 88 6.15 -1.22 5.36
N THR A 89 7.47 -1.36 5.42
CA THR A 89 8.19 -2.38 4.67
C THR A 89 7.72 -3.78 5.04
N GLU A 90 7.58 -4.06 6.34
CA GLU A 90 7.10 -5.35 6.80
C GLU A 90 5.73 -5.69 6.23
N GLN A 91 4.79 -4.77 6.34
CA GLN A 91 3.44 -5.00 5.84
C GLN A 91 3.39 -5.02 4.32
N TYR A 92 4.21 -4.22 3.67
CA TYR A 92 4.31 -4.23 2.21
C TYR A 92 4.78 -5.60 1.70
N GLU A 93 5.83 -6.15 2.32
CA GLU A 93 6.35 -7.46 1.94
C GLU A 93 5.32 -8.55 2.18
N LYS A 94 4.63 -8.53 3.31
CA LYS A 94 3.57 -9.51 3.59
C LYS A 94 2.45 -9.42 2.55
N THR A 95 2.06 -8.20 2.19
CA THR A 95 0.98 -7.96 1.23
C THR A 95 1.38 -8.45 -0.17
N THR A 96 2.56 -8.07 -0.64
CA THR A 96 3.02 -8.47 -1.98
C THR A 96 3.27 -9.96 -2.07
N ASP A 97 3.80 -10.57 -1.00
CA ASP A 97 3.99 -12.03 -0.99
C ASP A 97 2.64 -12.75 -1.07
N ALA A 98 1.64 -12.28 -0.33
CA ALA A 98 0.31 -12.86 -0.38
C ALA A 98 -0.29 -12.74 -1.78
N ILE A 99 -0.11 -11.59 -2.43
CA ILE A 99 -0.62 -11.38 -3.78
C ILE A 99 0.05 -12.34 -4.77
N ARG A 100 1.36 -12.51 -4.65
CA ARG A 100 2.12 -13.42 -5.55
C ARG A 100 1.68 -14.87 -5.40
N MET A 101 1.15 -15.23 -4.24
CA MET A 101 0.65 -16.58 -4.00
C MET A 101 -0.77 -16.82 -4.51
N MET A 102 -1.45 -15.78 -4.99
CA MET A 102 -2.80 -15.95 -5.54
C MET A 102 -2.73 -16.67 -6.88
N GLU A 103 -3.63 -17.64 -7.04
CA GLU A 103 -3.77 -18.33 -8.31
C GLU A 103 -4.72 -17.58 -9.23
N ASP A 104 -4.44 -17.67 -10.52
CA ASP A 104 -5.29 -17.04 -11.55
C ASP A 104 -6.54 -17.86 -11.87
#